data_149b3f9bc8db17dd4ea2e98bcea1c279
#
_entry.id   149b3f9bc8db17dd4ea2e98bcea1c279
#
_cell.length_a   1.000
_cell.length_b   1.000
_cell.length_c   1.000
_cell.angle_alpha   90.00
_cell.angle_beta   90.00
_cell.angle_gamma   90.00
#
_symmetry.space_group_name_H-M   'P 1'
#
loop_
_entity.id
_entity.type
_entity.pdbx_description
1 polymer ?
#
loop_
_entity_poly.entity_id
_entity_poly.type
_entity_poly.pdbx_seq_one_letter_code
_entity_poly.pdbx_strand_id
1 'polypeptide(L)'
;TGRADVVFGGTSDSLARARTVGFTIPYAIYYAQGVVNSNSGIKTFEDMRGKRVAAAVGTVPEQEWLKIAEQWGEEDNYQGYQSENEVFLAVAQGKADIGITTNTAVLPITNKYDNIDAGPRMPWTTDYTSVVGKREDVTWLNYLNLFVTHQVRSGRYQELWDKYVGGKAPELRIPGVMY
;
A
#
# COMPACT_ATOMS: atom_id res chain seq x y z
N THR A 1 16.59 18.94 7.04
CA THR A 1 18.03 18.75 6.79
C THR A 1 18.52 19.39 5.48
N GLY A 2 17.63 19.90 4.60
CA GLY A 2 18.01 20.57 3.32
C GLY A 2 18.64 19.66 2.26
N ARG A 3 18.56 18.34 2.43
CA ARG A 3 19.13 17.37 1.46
C ARG A 3 18.19 17.06 0.29
N ALA A 4 16.91 17.33 0.44
CA ALA A 4 15.89 17.15 -0.58
C ALA A 4 14.87 18.27 -0.48
N ASP A 5 14.41 18.77 -1.60
CA ASP A 5 13.35 19.77 -1.67
C ASP A 5 11.96 19.11 -1.73
N VAL A 6 11.92 17.86 -2.17
CA VAL A 6 10.70 17.06 -2.30
C VAL A 6 10.99 15.58 -2.08
N VAL A 7 10.04 14.89 -1.46
CA VAL A 7 10.03 13.42 -1.37
C VAL A 7 8.81 12.90 -2.10
N PHE A 8 9.07 12.14 -3.15
CA PHE A 8 8.05 11.44 -3.96
C PHE A 8 8.19 9.94 -3.66
N GLY A 9 7.51 9.49 -2.62
CA GLY A 9 7.58 8.11 -2.14
C GLY A 9 6.30 7.75 -1.38
N GLY A 10 6.14 6.53 -0.95
CA GLY A 10 4.94 6.03 -0.27
C GLY A 10 4.69 6.66 1.12
N THR A 11 4.71 7.98 1.23
CA THR A 11 4.51 8.67 2.50
C THR A 11 3.03 8.96 2.72
N SER A 12 2.41 8.24 3.65
CA SER A 12 1.04 8.50 4.09
C SER A 12 0.94 9.89 4.73
N ASP A 13 -0.04 10.67 4.30
CA ASP A 13 -0.35 11.94 4.94
C ASP A 13 -0.98 11.70 6.32
N SER A 14 -0.61 12.52 7.27
CA SER A 14 -1.22 12.49 8.61
C SER A 14 -1.09 13.85 9.29
N LEU A 15 -2.04 14.16 10.15
CA LEU A 15 -2.02 15.40 10.94
C LEU A 15 -0.76 15.49 11.83
N ALA A 16 -0.27 14.35 12.33
CA ALA A 16 0.94 14.33 13.14
C ALA A 16 2.17 14.75 12.32
N ARG A 17 2.34 14.20 11.12
CA ARG A 17 3.45 14.54 10.21
C ARG A 17 3.33 15.95 9.64
N ALA A 18 2.10 16.44 9.40
CA ALA A 18 1.85 17.79 8.89
C ALA A 18 2.31 18.91 9.82
N ARG A 19 2.66 18.59 11.07
CA ARG A 19 3.30 19.54 12.00
C ARG A 19 4.75 19.86 11.62
N THR A 20 5.42 18.97 10.89
CA THR A 20 6.84 19.07 10.56
C THR A 20 7.13 19.20 9.07
N VAL A 21 6.24 18.71 8.22
CA VAL A 21 6.38 18.73 6.75
C VAL A 21 5.12 19.24 6.08
N GLY A 22 5.25 19.71 4.84
CA GLY A 22 4.10 20.05 3.99
C GLY A 22 3.72 18.86 3.13
N PHE A 23 2.42 18.66 2.94
CA PHE A 23 1.84 17.64 2.05
C PHE A 23 1.12 18.31 0.89
N THR A 24 1.20 17.67 -0.27
CA THR A 24 0.30 17.98 -1.40
C THR A 24 -1.07 17.33 -1.20
N ILE A 25 -1.99 17.56 -2.14
CA ILE A 25 -3.12 16.66 -2.36
C ILE A 25 -2.58 15.24 -2.61
N PRO A 26 -3.32 14.19 -2.21
CA PRO A 26 -2.88 12.81 -2.44
C PRO A 26 -2.71 12.51 -3.92
N TYR A 27 -1.65 11.77 -4.26
CA TYR A 27 -1.45 11.25 -5.61
C TYR A 27 -1.70 9.74 -5.71
N ALA A 28 -1.79 9.02 -4.60
CA ALA A 28 -2.10 7.61 -4.58
C ALA A 28 -2.93 7.23 -3.35
N ILE A 29 -3.63 6.13 -3.48
CA ILE A 29 -4.38 5.50 -2.40
C ILE A 29 -3.82 4.10 -2.24
N TYR A 30 -3.26 3.82 -1.07
CA TYR A 30 -2.76 2.51 -0.70
C TYR A 30 -3.72 1.84 0.28
N TYR A 31 -3.92 0.56 0.07
CA TYR A 31 -4.60 -0.31 1.01
C TYR A 31 -3.84 -1.63 1.12
N ALA A 32 -3.96 -2.27 2.27
CA ALA A 32 -3.36 -3.57 2.45
C ALA A 32 -4.14 -4.63 1.67
N GLN A 33 -3.40 -5.49 1.00
CA GLN A 33 -3.94 -6.59 0.20
C GLN A 33 -3.07 -7.83 0.40
N GLY A 34 -3.69 -8.99 0.33
CA GLY A 34 -2.98 -10.26 0.35
C GLY A 34 -2.37 -10.60 -1.00
N VAL A 35 -1.26 -11.30 -0.97
CA VAL A 35 -0.80 -12.18 -2.04
C VAL A 35 -0.84 -13.60 -1.51
N VAL A 36 -1.47 -14.52 -2.22
CA VAL A 36 -1.78 -15.87 -1.73
C VAL A 36 -1.07 -16.92 -2.56
N ASN A 37 -0.68 -18.03 -1.93
CA ASN A 37 -0.29 -19.20 -2.68
C ASN A 37 -1.54 -19.73 -3.43
N SER A 38 -1.42 -20.01 -4.72
CA SER A 38 -2.54 -20.40 -5.59
C SER A 38 -3.29 -21.64 -5.09
N ASN A 39 -2.65 -22.48 -4.29
CA ASN A 39 -3.22 -23.66 -3.67
C ASN A 39 -3.84 -23.42 -2.28
N SER A 40 -3.79 -22.19 -1.74
CA SER A 40 -4.22 -21.89 -0.38
C SER A 40 -5.75 -21.96 -0.17
N GLY A 41 -6.50 -21.74 -1.25
CA GLY A 41 -7.97 -21.64 -1.21
C GLY A 41 -8.50 -20.32 -0.62
N ILE A 42 -7.63 -19.36 -0.29
CA ILE A 42 -8.00 -18.07 0.31
C ILE A 42 -8.57 -17.14 -0.78
N LYS A 43 -9.81 -16.69 -0.60
CA LYS A 43 -10.49 -15.74 -1.50
C LYS A 43 -11.00 -14.51 -0.76
N THR A 44 -11.40 -14.67 0.49
CA THR A 44 -11.93 -13.61 1.35
C THR A 44 -11.02 -13.40 2.55
N PHE A 45 -11.24 -12.32 3.30
CA PHE A 45 -10.52 -12.07 4.55
C PHE A 45 -10.79 -13.15 5.59
N GLU A 46 -12.02 -13.63 5.66
CA GLU A 46 -12.46 -14.67 6.60
C GLU A 46 -11.79 -16.03 6.33
N ASP A 47 -11.42 -16.33 5.08
CA ASP A 47 -10.71 -17.56 4.71
C ASP A 47 -9.27 -17.59 5.26
N MET A 48 -8.77 -16.47 5.79
CA MET A 48 -7.45 -16.39 6.41
C MET A 48 -7.37 -17.06 7.78
N ARG A 49 -8.53 -17.39 8.39
CA ARG A 49 -8.56 -18.12 9.67
C ARG A 49 -7.87 -19.47 9.55
N GLY A 50 -6.97 -19.75 10.49
CA GLY A 50 -6.18 -20.97 10.53
C GLY A 50 -5.12 -21.08 9.44
N LYS A 51 -4.86 -20.00 8.67
CA LYS A 51 -3.83 -19.96 7.63
C LYS A 51 -2.54 -19.36 8.15
N ARG A 52 -1.43 -19.79 7.54
CA ARG A 52 -0.10 -19.25 7.84
C ARG A 52 0.05 -17.89 7.16
N VAL A 53 0.15 -16.85 7.95
CA VAL A 53 0.21 -15.47 7.49
C VAL A 53 1.62 -14.91 7.63
N ALA A 54 2.10 -14.23 6.61
CA ALA A 54 3.39 -13.56 6.60
C ALA A 54 3.24 -12.05 6.36
N ALA A 55 4.06 -11.24 7.03
CA ALA A 55 4.18 -9.82 6.72
C ALA A 55 5.60 -9.31 7.01
N ALA A 56 5.95 -8.15 6.43
CA ALA A 56 7.23 -7.51 6.73
C ALA A 56 7.14 -6.78 8.08
N VAL A 57 8.13 -7.04 8.94
CA VAL A 57 8.20 -6.50 10.31
C VAL A 57 8.31 -4.97 10.29
N GLY A 58 7.59 -4.30 11.20
CA GLY A 58 7.58 -2.84 11.36
C GLY A 58 6.69 -2.10 10.35
N THR A 59 5.95 -2.81 9.52
CA THR A 59 5.00 -2.20 8.57
C THR A 59 3.62 -1.98 9.21
N VAL A 60 2.85 -1.04 8.65
CA VAL A 60 1.45 -0.84 9.07
C VAL A 60 0.60 -2.08 8.81
N PRO A 61 0.69 -2.76 7.65
CA PRO A 61 -0.02 -4.02 7.42
C PRO A 61 0.24 -5.08 8.49
N GLU A 62 1.48 -5.22 8.96
CA GLU A 62 1.82 -6.14 10.04
C GLU A 62 1.11 -5.76 11.35
N GLN A 63 1.24 -4.49 11.75
CA GLN A 63 0.67 -4.02 13.02
C GLN A 63 -0.85 -4.20 13.09
N GLU A 64 -1.53 -3.99 11.97
CA GLU A 64 -2.98 -4.22 11.89
C GLU A 64 -3.31 -5.71 11.88
N TRP A 65 -2.51 -6.54 11.21
CA TRP A 65 -2.70 -7.99 11.26
C TRP A 65 -2.54 -8.55 12.67
N LEU A 66 -1.51 -8.14 13.41
CA LEU A 66 -1.27 -8.64 14.76
C LEU A 66 -2.44 -8.39 15.70
N LYS A 67 -3.15 -7.26 15.57
CA LYS A 67 -4.39 -7.00 16.33
C LYS A 67 -5.49 -7.98 15.96
N ILE A 68 -5.60 -8.36 14.71
CA ILE A 68 -6.59 -9.33 14.24
C ILE A 68 -6.21 -10.75 14.70
N ALA A 69 -4.95 -11.11 14.58
CA ALA A 69 -4.44 -12.41 15.04
C ALA A 69 -4.71 -12.61 16.54
N GLU A 70 -4.46 -11.58 17.37
CA GLU A 70 -4.80 -11.58 18.79
C GLU A 70 -6.30 -11.76 19.02
N GLN A 71 -7.15 -11.02 18.29
CA GLN A 71 -8.62 -11.17 18.40
C GLN A 71 -9.12 -12.56 18.00
N TRP A 72 -8.43 -13.21 17.09
CA TRP A 72 -8.77 -14.55 16.61
C TRP A 72 -8.12 -15.66 17.42
N GLY A 73 -7.12 -15.37 18.26
CA GLY A 73 -6.31 -16.36 18.99
C GLY A 73 -5.42 -17.17 18.04
N GLU A 74 -4.87 -16.51 17.03
CA GLU A 74 -4.12 -17.15 15.95
C GLU A 74 -2.70 -16.54 15.78
N GLU A 75 -2.12 -16.01 16.85
CA GLU A 75 -0.78 -15.40 16.83
C GLU A 75 0.30 -16.39 16.40
N ASP A 76 0.14 -17.66 16.73
CA ASP A 76 1.07 -18.73 16.36
C ASP A 76 1.08 -19.03 14.85
N ASN A 77 0.06 -18.60 14.12
CA ASN A 77 -0.03 -18.73 12.67
C ASN A 77 0.67 -17.61 11.91
N TYR A 78 1.27 -16.64 12.61
CA TYR A 78 1.96 -15.52 12.01
C TYR A 78 3.48 -15.70 11.99
N GLN A 79 4.10 -15.28 10.87
CA GLN A 79 5.55 -15.21 10.73
C GLN A 79 5.97 -13.84 10.14
N GLY A 80 6.74 -13.09 10.92
CA GLY A 80 7.38 -11.84 10.49
C GLY A 80 8.66 -12.10 9.68
N TYR A 81 8.86 -11.29 8.62
CA TYR A 81 10.05 -11.29 7.78
C TYR A 81 10.69 -9.90 7.75
N GLN A 82 12.00 -9.80 7.44
CA GLN A 82 12.72 -8.53 7.44
C GLN A 82 12.40 -7.67 6.20
N SER A 83 11.91 -8.27 5.13
CA SER A 83 11.57 -7.57 3.89
C SER A 83 10.33 -8.17 3.21
N GLU A 84 9.65 -7.36 2.40
CA GLU A 84 8.54 -7.84 1.56
C GLU A 84 8.97 -8.94 0.58
N ASN A 85 10.20 -8.87 0.06
CA ASN A 85 10.73 -9.91 -0.84
C ASN A 85 10.80 -11.28 -0.15
N GLU A 86 11.16 -11.32 1.14
CA GLU A 86 11.15 -12.57 1.92
C GLU A 86 9.73 -13.07 2.18
N VAL A 87 8.77 -12.17 2.41
CA VAL A 87 7.34 -12.53 2.50
C VAL A 87 6.87 -13.21 1.22
N PHE A 88 7.14 -12.60 0.05
CA PHE A 88 6.72 -13.16 -1.23
C PHE A 88 7.39 -14.50 -1.52
N LEU A 89 8.66 -14.64 -1.17
CA LEU A 89 9.38 -15.90 -1.30
C LEU A 89 8.78 -16.98 -0.40
N ALA A 90 8.40 -16.64 0.83
CA ALA A 90 7.76 -17.58 1.75
C ALA A 90 6.41 -18.08 1.21
N VAL A 91 5.60 -17.18 0.60
CA VAL A 91 4.35 -17.56 -0.06
C VAL A 91 4.62 -18.44 -1.28
N ALA A 92 5.57 -18.08 -2.14
CA ALA A 92 5.95 -18.88 -3.30
C ALA A 92 6.44 -20.29 -2.94
N GLN A 93 7.19 -20.40 -1.83
CA GLN A 93 7.70 -21.67 -1.32
C GLN A 93 6.67 -22.49 -0.51
N GLY A 94 5.46 -21.98 -0.34
CA GLY A 94 4.42 -22.62 0.48
C GLY A 94 4.72 -22.64 1.98
N LYS A 95 5.65 -21.81 2.47
CA LYS A 95 5.92 -21.61 3.90
C LYS A 95 4.85 -20.74 4.57
N ALA A 96 4.27 -19.83 3.83
CA ALA A 96 3.08 -19.07 4.18
C ALA A 96 1.99 -19.30 3.13
N ASP A 97 0.74 -19.25 3.56
CA ASP A 97 -0.43 -19.39 2.68
C ASP A 97 -0.82 -18.04 2.07
N ILE A 98 -0.56 -16.96 2.83
CA ILE A 98 -0.78 -15.57 2.43
C ILE A 98 0.32 -14.66 2.96
N GLY A 99 0.74 -13.71 2.14
CA GLY A 99 1.57 -12.56 2.52
C GLY A 99 0.73 -11.28 2.49
N ILE A 100 0.84 -10.43 3.52
CA ILE A 100 0.15 -9.15 3.56
C ILE A 100 1.10 -8.07 3.06
N THR A 101 0.66 -7.31 2.06
CA THR A 101 1.42 -6.23 1.42
C THR A 101 0.50 -5.07 1.03
N THR A 102 0.94 -4.19 0.14
CA THR A 102 0.12 -3.12 -0.42
C THR A 102 -0.42 -3.51 -1.80
N ASN A 103 -1.57 -2.96 -2.18
CA ASN A 103 -2.21 -3.17 -3.48
C ASN A 103 -1.27 -2.93 -4.67
N THR A 104 -0.31 -2.01 -4.55
CA THR A 104 0.64 -1.68 -5.63
C THR A 104 1.71 -2.73 -5.85
N ALA A 105 1.98 -3.60 -4.88
CA ALA A 105 2.94 -4.69 -5.01
C ALA A 105 2.33 -5.95 -5.64
N VAL A 106 1.00 -6.08 -5.64
CA VAL A 106 0.31 -7.32 -6.04
C VAL A 106 0.61 -7.71 -7.48
N LEU A 107 0.39 -6.81 -8.45
CA LEU A 107 0.61 -7.13 -9.87
C LEU A 107 2.07 -7.46 -10.20
N PRO A 108 3.07 -6.68 -9.75
CA PRO A 108 4.47 -7.04 -9.94
C PRO A 108 4.82 -8.43 -9.39
N ILE A 109 4.23 -8.82 -8.27
CA ILE A 109 4.52 -10.11 -7.63
C ILE A 109 3.80 -11.27 -8.32
N THR A 110 2.54 -11.12 -8.69
CA THR A 110 1.81 -12.15 -9.45
C THR A 110 2.40 -12.37 -10.84
N ASN A 111 2.99 -11.34 -11.44
CA ASN A 111 3.74 -11.48 -12.70
C ASN A 111 5.12 -12.15 -12.53
N LYS A 112 5.67 -12.15 -11.32
CA LYS A 112 7.01 -12.73 -11.05
C LYS A 112 6.95 -14.19 -10.64
N TYR A 113 5.88 -14.61 -10.00
CA TYR A 113 5.72 -15.96 -9.45
C TYR A 113 4.42 -16.59 -9.97
N ASP A 114 4.52 -17.67 -10.72
CA ASP A 114 3.38 -18.36 -11.35
C ASP A 114 2.42 -19.02 -10.34
N ASN A 115 2.86 -19.22 -9.11
CA ASN A 115 2.09 -19.86 -8.04
C ASN A 115 1.64 -18.88 -6.94
N ILE A 116 1.65 -17.58 -7.25
CA ILE A 116 1.09 -16.53 -6.38
C ILE A 116 -0.04 -15.83 -7.12
N ASP A 117 -1.18 -15.74 -6.46
CA ASP A 117 -2.36 -15.00 -6.91
C ASP A 117 -2.62 -13.77 -6.05
N ALA A 118 -3.39 -12.83 -6.60
CA ALA A 118 -3.94 -11.72 -5.84
C ALA A 118 -4.92 -12.24 -4.78
N GLY A 119 -4.64 -11.93 -3.53
CA GLY A 119 -5.49 -12.27 -2.40
C GLY A 119 -6.50 -11.18 -2.04
N PRO A 120 -7.22 -11.36 -0.94
CA PRO A 120 -8.24 -10.42 -0.49
C PRO A 120 -7.67 -9.06 -0.10
N ARG A 121 -8.49 -8.02 -0.29
CA ARG A 121 -8.25 -6.73 0.34
C ARG A 121 -8.49 -6.86 1.84
N MET A 122 -7.61 -6.25 2.63
CA MET A 122 -7.75 -6.22 4.08
C MET A 122 -8.81 -5.19 4.51
N PRO A 123 -9.56 -5.44 5.61
CA PRO A 123 -10.70 -4.60 6.02
C PRO A 123 -10.30 -3.31 6.73
N TRP A 124 -9.01 -3.09 7.00
CA TRP A 124 -8.55 -1.87 7.67
C TRP A 124 -8.33 -0.68 6.74
N THR A 125 -7.97 0.44 7.32
CA THR A 125 -7.99 1.75 6.68
C THR A 125 -7.09 1.85 5.45
N THR A 126 -7.55 2.67 4.54
CA THR A 126 -6.85 3.09 3.33
C THR A 126 -5.93 4.26 3.65
N ASP A 127 -4.68 4.19 3.20
CA ASP A 127 -3.72 5.27 3.33
C ASP A 127 -3.72 6.16 2.09
N TYR A 128 -3.85 7.46 2.31
CA TYR A 128 -3.67 8.47 1.28
C TYR A 128 -2.20 8.90 1.26
N THR A 129 -1.59 8.84 0.10
CA THR A 129 -0.17 9.12 -0.09
C THR A 129 0.02 10.41 -0.85
N SER A 130 0.80 11.31 -0.26
CA SER A 130 1.05 12.65 -0.78
C SER A 130 2.53 12.89 -1.04
N VAL A 131 2.83 13.84 -1.92
CA VAL A 131 4.19 14.35 -2.07
C VAL A 131 4.51 15.21 -0.85
N VAL A 132 5.71 15.04 -0.31
CA VAL A 132 6.17 15.78 0.85
C VAL A 132 7.16 16.85 0.44
N GLY A 133 6.98 18.06 0.93
CA GLY A 133 7.87 19.20 0.76
C GLY A 133 8.14 19.94 2.07
N LYS A 134 8.89 21.03 1.97
CA LYS A 134 9.08 21.94 3.12
C LYS A 134 7.74 22.59 3.43
N ARG A 135 7.34 22.55 4.71
CA ARG A 135 6.05 23.05 5.16
C ARG A 135 5.85 24.54 4.89
N GLU A 136 6.93 25.31 5.02
CA GLU A 136 6.92 26.76 4.88
C GLU A 136 6.94 27.21 3.41
N ASP A 137 7.28 26.33 2.47
CA ASP A 137 7.33 26.67 1.05
C ASP A 137 5.97 26.42 0.36
N VAL A 138 5.02 27.29 0.69
CA VAL A 138 3.64 27.21 0.17
C VAL A 138 3.61 27.34 -1.37
N THR A 139 4.48 28.15 -1.94
CA THR A 139 4.56 28.34 -3.40
C THR A 139 4.95 27.04 -4.11
N TRP A 140 5.94 26.35 -3.57
CA TRP A 140 6.38 25.06 -4.09
C TRP A 140 5.31 23.97 -3.90
N LEU A 141 4.67 23.92 -2.75
CA LEU A 141 3.55 22.98 -2.50
C LEU A 141 2.39 23.22 -3.46
N ASN A 142 2.04 24.48 -3.75
CA ASN A 142 1.00 24.81 -4.74
C ASN A 142 1.39 24.38 -6.16
N TYR A 143 2.65 24.54 -6.56
CA TYR A 143 3.15 24.04 -7.82
C TYR A 143 3.01 22.51 -7.89
N LEU A 144 3.41 21.78 -6.85
CA LEU A 144 3.30 20.33 -6.78
C LEU A 144 1.84 19.86 -6.81
N ASN A 145 0.93 20.57 -6.15
CA ASN A 145 -0.51 20.31 -6.22
C ASN A 145 -1.04 20.45 -7.65
N LEU A 146 -0.62 21.51 -8.34
CA LEU A 146 -0.99 21.73 -9.73
C LEU A 146 -0.39 20.63 -10.63
N PHE A 147 0.85 20.22 -10.39
CA PHE A 147 1.49 19.12 -11.11
C PHE A 147 0.68 17.82 -10.96
N VAL A 148 0.35 17.39 -9.74
CA VAL A 148 -0.46 16.19 -9.49
C VAL A 148 -1.81 16.28 -10.21
N THR A 149 -2.47 17.44 -10.11
CA THR A 149 -3.76 17.70 -10.77
C THR A 149 -3.65 17.56 -12.29
N HIS A 150 -2.58 18.09 -12.90
CA HIS A 150 -2.35 18.00 -14.33
C HIS A 150 -2.09 16.56 -14.79
N GLN A 151 -1.35 15.75 -14.03
CA GLN A 151 -1.15 14.33 -14.36
C GLN A 151 -2.49 13.58 -14.45
N VAL A 152 -3.40 13.86 -13.52
CA VAL A 152 -4.75 13.25 -13.53
C VAL A 152 -5.59 13.74 -14.72
N ARG A 153 -5.62 15.06 -14.96
CA ARG A 153 -6.43 15.66 -16.04
C ARG A 153 -5.98 15.28 -17.45
N SER A 154 -4.68 15.11 -17.66
CA SER A 154 -4.11 14.72 -18.96
C SER A 154 -4.26 13.24 -19.29
N GLY A 155 -4.72 12.41 -18.35
CA GLY A 155 -4.72 10.95 -18.49
C GLY A 155 -3.38 10.28 -18.21
N ARG A 156 -2.29 11.07 -18.02
CA ARG A 156 -0.94 10.53 -17.76
C ARG A 156 -0.89 9.68 -16.50
N TYR A 157 -1.69 10.03 -15.48
CA TYR A 157 -1.78 9.26 -14.26
C TYR A 157 -2.28 7.83 -14.51
N GLN A 158 -3.34 7.66 -15.33
CA GLN A 158 -3.86 6.33 -15.70
C GLN A 158 -2.84 5.55 -16.52
N GLU A 159 -2.15 6.17 -17.48
CA GLU A 159 -1.10 5.51 -18.26
C GLU A 159 0.04 4.96 -17.37
N LEU A 160 0.48 5.74 -16.39
CA LEU A 160 1.50 5.31 -15.45
C LEU A 160 0.99 4.21 -14.51
N TRP A 161 -0.26 4.32 -14.09
CA TRP A 161 -0.88 3.30 -13.25
C TRP A 161 -0.99 1.96 -14.00
N ASP A 162 -1.47 1.96 -15.25
CA ASP A 162 -1.55 0.76 -16.08
C ASP A 162 -0.17 0.11 -16.27
N LYS A 163 0.85 0.93 -16.47
CA LYS A 163 2.21 0.44 -16.71
C LYS A 163 2.86 -0.21 -15.49
N TYR A 164 2.65 0.35 -14.30
CA TYR A 164 3.43 -0.01 -13.11
C TYR A 164 2.63 -0.73 -12.02
N VAL A 165 1.32 -0.54 -11.97
CA VAL A 165 0.44 -1.10 -10.95
C VAL A 165 -0.62 -2.03 -11.54
N GLY A 166 -1.20 -1.64 -12.68
CA GLY A 166 -2.25 -2.37 -13.39
C GLY A 166 -3.66 -2.01 -12.91
N GLY A 167 -4.61 -2.19 -13.82
CA GLY A 167 -6.01 -1.93 -13.55
C GLY A 167 -6.37 -0.43 -13.52
N LYS A 168 -7.57 -0.13 -13.05
CA LYS A 168 -8.05 1.25 -12.99
C LYS A 168 -7.36 2.01 -11.86
N ALA A 169 -6.78 3.17 -12.19
CA ALA A 169 -6.24 4.09 -11.18
C ALA A 169 -7.32 4.53 -10.19
N PRO A 170 -6.98 4.72 -8.91
CA PRO A 170 -7.94 5.16 -7.91
C PRO A 170 -8.44 6.57 -8.22
N GLU A 171 -9.70 6.82 -7.90
CA GLU A 171 -10.26 8.17 -7.96
C GLU A 171 -9.77 8.95 -6.74
N LEU A 172 -8.88 9.92 -6.99
CA LEU A 172 -8.24 10.72 -5.93
C LEU A 172 -9.10 11.88 -5.44
N ARG A 173 -10.20 12.17 -6.14
CA ARG A 173 -11.10 13.27 -5.81
C ARG A 173 -12.24 12.80 -4.93
N ILE A 174 -12.51 13.56 -3.87
CA ILE A 174 -13.74 13.42 -3.11
C ILE A 174 -14.80 14.24 -3.85
N PRO A 175 -15.89 13.62 -4.37
CA PRO A 175 -16.95 14.37 -5.04
C PRO A 175 -17.50 15.50 -4.17
N GLY A 176 -17.62 16.70 -4.75
CA GLY A 176 -18.13 17.86 -4.04
C GLY A 176 -17.12 18.66 -3.21
N VAL A 177 -15.86 18.18 -3.13
CA VAL A 177 -14.76 18.95 -2.51
C VAL A 177 -13.96 19.63 -3.61
N MET A 178 -13.87 20.94 -3.57
CA MET A 178 -12.94 21.72 -4.40
C MET A 178 -11.61 21.82 -3.66
N TYR A 179 -10.54 21.39 -4.31
CA TYR A 179 -9.16 21.59 -3.86
C TYR A 179 -8.54 22.78 -4.58
#